data_6e75b78f4f37dce752158c1a6fc473dd
#
_entry.id   6e75b78f4f37dce752158c1a6fc473dd
#
_cell.length_a   1.000
_cell.length_b   1.000
_cell.length_c   1.000
_cell.angle_alpha   90.00
_cell.angle_beta   90.00
_cell.angle_gamma   90.00
#
_symmetry.space_group_name_H-M   'P 1'
#
loop_
_entity.id
_entity.type
_entity.pdbx_description
1 polymer ?
#
loop_
_entity_poly.entity_id
_entity_poly.type
_entity_poly.pdbx_seq_one_letter_code
_entity_poly.pdbx_strand_id
1 'polypeptide(L)'
;MRGVPKGNRPVILTYHDIGLNHKSCFNTLFNYEDMQEITQHFAVVHVDAPGQQEGAPPFPSGYRYPTMEEMAEMLPSRFLCRVNSVIGIGVGAGAYILSLFALNNPTLVEGLVLINVDPCAEGWIDWAASKLSGWTSNLVDIIMAHHFSTDELTDNQELIQTYRLHIAQDINQDNLALFCGSYQYRRDLEIERPIVGLNEATVNTLTCPALLVVGDTSPAVEAVVECNSRLNPTKTTLLKMADCGGLPQVVQVCFCHLYVWSFINFLSCPSSLLTLNPFYVFHSQGNLPRPSSTFFREWPVLRGLSVASKATESSC
;
A
#
# COMPACT_ATOMS: atom_id res chain seq x y z
N MET A 1 -11.80 -8.24 -10.56
CA MET A 1 -12.72 -8.15 -9.40
C MET A 1 -12.83 -9.55 -8.80
N ARG A 2 -12.58 -9.69 -7.51
CA ARG A 2 -12.75 -10.93 -6.74
C ARG A 2 -13.87 -10.74 -5.72
N GLY A 3 -14.76 -11.73 -5.54
CA GLY A 3 -15.88 -11.66 -4.61
C GLY A 3 -17.10 -10.87 -5.13
N VAL A 4 -18.17 -10.91 -4.36
CA VAL A 4 -19.42 -10.17 -4.64
C VAL A 4 -19.70 -9.27 -3.44
N PRO A 5 -20.05 -7.99 -3.65
CA PRO A 5 -20.41 -7.10 -2.55
C PRO A 5 -21.58 -7.72 -1.75
N LYS A 6 -21.39 -7.90 -0.45
CA LYS A 6 -22.42 -8.45 0.44
C LYS A 6 -23.00 -7.34 1.32
N GLY A 7 -24.23 -6.96 1.05
CA GLY A 7 -24.94 -5.92 1.81
C GLY A 7 -24.28 -4.53 1.66
N ASN A 8 -24.18 -3.80 2.76
CA ASN A 8 -23.63 -2.43 2.83
C ASN A 8 -22.12 -2.40 3.14
N ARG A 9 -21.40 -3.51 2.97
CA ARG A 9 -19.96 -3.54 3.27
C ARG A 9 -19.16 -2.72 2.25
N PRO A 10 -18.08 -2.06 2.67
CA PRO A 10 -17.20 -1.35 1.76
C PRO A 10 -16.55 -2.32 0.76
N VAL A 11 -16.14 -1.79 -0.38
CA VAL A 11 -15.31 -2.51 -1.34
C VAL A 11 -13.85 -2.26 -1.03
N ILE A 12 -13.02 -3.28 -1.07
CA ILE A 12 -11.56 -3.13 -1.02
C ILE A 12 -11.08 -2.73 -2.41
N LEU A 13 -10.51 -1.55 -2.51
CA LEU A 13 -9.97 -0.97 -3.72
C LEU A 13 -8.45 -1.00 -3.66
N THR A 14 -7.79 -1.70 -4.60
CA THR A 14 -6.33 -1.75 -4.62
C THR A 14 -5.75 -1.00 -5.80
N TYR A 15 -4.59 -0.37 -5.59
CA TYR A 15 -3.84 0.31 -6.63
C TYR A 15 -2.34 0.01 -6.49
N HIS A 16 -1.70 -0.43 -7.58
CA HIS A 16 -0.32 -0.89 -7.62
C HIS A 16 0.69 0.26 -7.76
N ASP A 17 1.98 -0.06 -7.60
CA ASP A 17 3.10 0.85 -7.82
C ASP A 17 3.60 0.83 -9.28
N ILE A 18 4.51 1.75 -9.60
CA ILE A 18 5.19 1.83 -10.91
C ILE A 18 5.93 0.54 -11.21
N GLY A 19 5.92 0.14 -12.50
CA GLY A 19 6.59 -1.09 -12.93
C GLY A 19 5.93 -2.38 -12.44
N LEU A 20 4.77 -2.28 -11.79
CA LEU A 20 3.95 -3.39 -11.34
C LEU A 20 2.55 -3.33 -11.97
N ASN A 21 1.78 -4.37 -11.76
CA ASN A 21 0.34 -4.41 -11.98
C ASN A 21 -0.34 -5.09 -10.78
N HIS A 22 -1.65 -5.23 -10.80
CA HIS A 22 -2.36 -5.84 -9.69
C HIS A 22 -1.90 -7.28 -9.38
N LYS A 23 -1.42 -8.03 -10.37
CA LYS A 23 -0.96 -9.40 -10.17
C LYS A 23 0.36 -9.43 -9.41
N SER A 24 1.38 -8.75 -9.94
CA SER A 24 2.72 -8.72 -9.34
C SER A 24 2.75 -7.99 -8.00
N CYS A 25 1.84 -7.03 -7.79
CA CYS A 25 1.77 -6.24 -6.56
C CYS A 25 0.98 -6.92 -5.44
N PHE A 26 -0.14 -7.60 -5.76
CA PHE A 26 -1.12 -8.03 -4.75
C PHE A 26 -1.44 -9.51 -4.75
N ASN A 27 -1.06 -10.31 -5.76
CA ASN A 27 -1.43 -11.71 -5.77
C ASN A 27 -0.87 -12.49 -4.58
N THR A 28 0.37 -12.21 -4.17
CA THR A 28 0.99 -12.86 -3.02
C THR A 28 0.18 -12.60 -1.75
N LEU A 29 -0.21 -11.35 -1.52
CA LEU A 29 -1.01 -10.97 -0.37
C LEU A 29 -2.42 -11.60 -0.39
N PHE A 30 -3.17 -11.44 -1.50
CA PHE A 30 -4.57 -11.88 -1.58
C PHE A 30 -4.74 -13.39 -1.84
N ASN A 31 -3.69 -14.11 -2.26
CA ASN A 31 -3.68 -15.56 -2.36
C ASN A 31 -3.23 -16.23 -1.07
N TYR A 32 -2.69 -15.48 -0.12
CA TYR A 32 -2.34 -16.01 1.19
C TYR A 32 -3.60 -16.57 1.87
N GLU A 33 -3.45 -17.74 2.50
CA GLU A 33 -4.61 -18.54 2.95
C GLU A 33 -5.55 -17.74 3.85
N ASP A 34 -5.01 -17.02 4.83
CA ASP A 34 -5.83 -16.25 5.77
C ASP A 34 -6.46 -14.99 5.14
N MET A 35 -5.89 -14.43 4.07
CA MET A 35 -6.51 -13.33 3.32
C MET A 35 -7.75 -13.77 2.53
N GLN A 36 -7.95 -15.06 2.31
CA GLN A 36 -9.15 -15.60 1.67
C GLN A 36 -10.41 -15.36 2.51
N GLU A 37 -10.28 -15.27 3.82
CA GLU A 37 -11.39 -14.89 4.70
C GLU A 37 -11.90 -13.49 4.35
N ILE A 38 -11.00 -12.53 4.13
CA ILE A 38 -11.38 -11.17 3.69
C ILE A 38 -12.14 -11.22 2.36
N THR A 39 -11.64 -11.97 1.38
CA THR A 39 -12.26 -12.06 0.06
C THR A 39 -13.61 -12.77 0.06
N GLN A 40 -13.92 -13.57 1.09
CA GLN A 40 -15.25 -14.14 1.30
C GLN A 40 -16.26 -13.10 1.77
N HIS A 41 -15.82 -12.06 2.46
CA HIS A 41 -16.66 -11.06 3.09
C HIS A 41 -16.69 -9.72 2.37
N PHE A 42 -15.63 -9.39 1.64
CA PHE A 42 -15.47 -8.13 0.90
C PHE A 42 -15.30 -8.41 -0.59
N ALA A 43 -15.89 -7.57 -1.43
CA ALA A 43 -15.49 -7.51 -2.82
C ALA A 43 -14.15 -6.78 -2.94
N VAL A 44 -13.22 -7.36 -3.69
CA VAL A 44 -11.92 -6.73 -3.98
C VAL A 44 -11.89 -6.30 -5.43
N VAL A 45 -11.62 -5.04 -5.66
CA VAL A 45 -11.46 -4.43 -6.98
C VAL A 45 -10.01 -3.99 -7.14
N HIS A 46 -9.31 -4.66 -8.04
CA HIS A 46 -7.97 -4.28 -8.41
C HIS A 46 -8.01 -3.30 -9.57
N VAL A 47 -7.28 -2.20 -9.46
CA VAL A 47 -7.12 -1.20 -10.50
C VAL A 47 -5.69 -1.26 -11.02
N ASP A 48 -5.54 -1.40 -12.34
CA ASP A 48 -4.27 -1.18 -13.02
C ASP A 48 -4.27 0.23 -13.60
N ALA A 49 -3.14 0.93 -13.46
CA ALA A 49 -2.92 2.19 -14.14
C ALA A 49 -3.04 1.99 -15.66
N PRO A 50 -3.46 3.01 -16.42
CA PRO A 50 -3.66 2.87 -17.85
C PRO A 50 -2.43 2.28 -18.55
N GLY A 51 -2.63 1.18 -19.27
CA GLY A 51 -1.59 0.52 -20.05
C GLY A 51 -0.54 -0.27 -19.26
N GLN A 52 -0.74 -0.48 -17.93
CA GLN A 52 0.19 -1.24 -17.08
C GLN A 52 -0.21 -2.71 -16.90
N GLN A 53 -1.39 -3.11 -17.39
CA GLN A 53 -1.78 -4.52 -17.38
C GLN A 53 -0.89 -5.33 -18.30
N GLU A 54 -0.68 -6.59 -17.96
CA GLU A 54 0.10 -7.55 -18.74
C GLU A 54 -0.41 -7.63 -20.19
N GLY A 55 0.50 -7.56 -21.16
CA GLY A 55 0.17 -7.62 -22.57
C GLY A 55 -0.56 -6.39 -23.13
N ALA A 56 -0.55 -5.26 -22.41
CA ALA A 56 -1.13 -4.02 -22.92
C ALA A 56 -0.45 -3.57 -24.22
N PRO A 57 -1.21 -3.18 -25.26
CA PRO A 57 -0.62 -2.57 -26.44
C PRO A 57 -0.07 -1.18 -26.10
N PRO A 58 0.93 -0.69 -26.83
CA PRO A 58 1.42 0.66 -26.67
C PRO A 58 0.32 1.67 -27.01
N PHE A 59 0.31 2.79 -26.30
CA PHE A 59 -0.56 3.91 -26.65
C PHE A 59 -0.12 4.53 -27.99
N PRO A 60 -1.05 5.11 -28.76
CA PRO A 60 -0.71 5.78 -29.98
C PRO A 60 0.23 6.97 -29.75
N SER A 61 1.05 7.29 -30.76
CA SER A 61 1.93 8.47 -30.71
C SER A 61 1.12 9.75 -30.39
N GLY A 62 1.62 10.56 -29.45
CA GLY A 62 0.95 11.78 -29.01
C GLY A 62 -0.19 11.56 -27.99
N TYR A 63 -0.34 10.33 -27.47
CA TYR A 63 -1.30 10.07 -26.41
C TYR A 63 -0.92 10.88 -25.16
N ARG A 64 -1.88 11.65 -24.66
CA ARG A 64 -1.73 12.35 -23.38
C ARG A 64 -2.06 11.40 -22.24
N TYR A 65 -1.02 10.98 -21.53
CA TYR A 65 -1.20 10.14 -20.34
C TYR A 65 -1.83 10.94 -19.19
N PRO A 66 -2.76 10.37 -18.41
CA PRO A 66 -3.39 11.08 -17.31
C PRO A 66 -2.37 11.41 -16.20
N THR A 67 -2.57 12.53 -15.53
CA THR A 67 -1.81 12.89 -14.33
C THR A 67 -2.23 12.03 -13.15
N MET A 68 -1.48 12.08 -12.04
CA MET A 68 -1.84 11.37 -10.81
C MET A 68 -3.19 11.82 -10.26
N GLU A 69 -3.49 13.12 -10.36
CA GLU A 69 -4.77 13.70 -9.98
C GLU A 69 -5.91 13.17 -10.85
N GLU A 70 -5.72 13.18 -12.16
CA GLU A 70 -6.70 12.65 -13.10
C GLU A 70 -6.95 11.14 -12.85
N MET A 71 -5.91 10.36 -12.53
CA MET A 71 -6.08 8.96 -12.18
C MET A 71 -6.88 8.77 -10.89
N ALA A 72 -6.67 9.62 -9.88
CA ALA A 72 -7.50 9.61 -8.67
C ALA A 72 -8.96 9.99 -8.96
N GLU A 73 -9.21 10.96 -9.85
CA GLU A 73 -10.55 11.37 -10.28
C GLU A 73 -11.26 10.30 -11.14
N MET A 74 -10.52 9.43 -11.82
CA MET A 74 -11.10 8.32 -12.58
C MET A 74 -11.71 7.22 -11.70
N LEU A 75 -11.30 7.11 -10.43
CA LEU A 75 -11.77 6.06 -9.52
C LEU A 75 -13.27 6.16 -9.22
N PRO A 76 -13.85 7.35 -8.91
CA PRO A 76 -15.27 7.49 -8.62
C PRO A 76 -16.18 7.12 -9.79
N SER A 77 -15.82 7.53 -10.99
CA SER A 77 -16.71 7.47 -12.16
C SER A 77 -17.07 6.05 -12.60
N ARG A 78 -16.22 5.06 -12.30
CA ARG A 78 -16.41 3.68 -12.76
C ARG A 78 -17.00 2.72 -11.72
N PHE A 79 -16.86 3.02 -10.42
CA PHE A 79 -17.19 2.06 -9.36
C PHE A 79 -18.30 2.53 -8.43
N LEU A 80 -18.43 3.83 -8.18
CA LEU A 80 -19.27 4.36 -7.12
C LEU A 80 -20.77 4.39 -7.42
N CYS A 81 -21.21 4.15 -8.65
CA CYS A 81 -22.65 4.02 -8.93
C CYS A 81 -23.32 2.84 -8.19
N ARG A 82 -22.54 1.95 -7.57
CA ARG A 82 -23.02 0.73 -6.88
C ARG A 82 -22.34 0.44 -5.55
N VAL A 83 -21.45 1.32 -5.08
CA VAL A 83 -20.63 1.09 -3.88
C VAL A 83 -20.82 2.27 -2.94
N ASN A 84 -21.16 2.00 -1.68
CA ASN A 84 -21.43 3.04 -0.70
C ASN A 84 -20.12 3.64 -0.12
N SER A 85 -19.08 2.82 0.00
CA SER A 85 -17.79 3.23 0.55
C SER A 85 -16.68 2.26 0.14
N VAL A 86 -15.43 2.69 0.31
CA VAL A 86 -14.24 1.91 -0.04
C VAL A 86 -13.22 1.88 1.11
N ILE A 87 -12.47 0.76 1.17
CA ILE A 87 -11.21 0.66 1.90
C ILE A 87 -10.10 0.58 0.86
N GLY A 88 -9.20 1.55 0.85
CA GLY A 88 -8.11 1.60 -0.12
C GLY A 88 -6.89 0.83 0.36
N ILE A 89 -6.26 0.04 -0.52
CA ILE A 89 -4.94 -0.57 -0.30
C ILE A 89 -4.04 -0.18 -1.46
N GLY A 90 -3.09 0.71 -1.22
CA GLY A 90 -2.18 1.23 -2.24
C GLY A 90 -0.72 0.96 -1.94
N VAL A 91 0.07 0.81 -3.00
CA VAL A 91 1.53 0.65 -2.92
C VAL A 91 2.19 1.74 -3.76
N GLY A 92 3.14 2.48 -3.19
CA GLY A 92 3.92 3.51 -3.86
C GLY A 92 3.07 4.56 -4.59
N ALA A 93 3.15 4.59 -5.93
CA ALA A 93 2.31 5.46 -6.75
C ALA A 93 0.80 5.23 -6.53
N GLY A 94 0.39 3.97 -6.33
CA GLY A 94 -0.99 3.63 -5.98
C GLY A 94 -1.40 4.14 -4.60
N ALA A 95 -0.49 4.15 -3.63
CA ALA A 95 -0.72 4.75 -2.32
C ALA A 95 -0.91 6.27 -2.43
N TYR A 96 -0.10 6.94 -3.26
CA TYR A 96 -0.26 8.36 -3.56
C TYR A 96 -1.63 8.67 -4.20
N ILE A 97 -2.02 7.90 -5.24
CA ILE A 97 -3.31 8.07 -5.94
C ILE A 97 -4.49 7.86 -4.98
N LEU A 98 -4.45 6.83 -4.13
CA LEU A 98 -5.52 6.57 -3.16
C LEU A 98 -5.56 7.62 -2.05
N SER A 99 -4.42 8.21 -1.68
CA SER A 99 -4.37 9.35 -0.75
C SER A 99 -5.05 10.59 -1.36
N LEU A 100 -4.76 10.93 -2.61
CA LEU A 100 -5.46 11.99 -3.35
C LEU A 100 -6.96 11.72 -3.44
N PHE A 101 -7.33 10.49 -3.75
CA PHE A 101 -8.73 10.09 -3.81
C PHE A 101 -9.45 10.33 -2.47
N ALA A 102 -8.81 9.96 -1.35
CA ALA A 102 -9.38 10.15 -0.01
C ALA A 102 -9.46 11.62 0.40
N LEU A 103 -8.44 12.42 0.05
CA LEU A 103 -8.46 13.88 0.29
C LEU A 103 -9.61 14.55 -0.44
N ASN A 104 -9.89 14.14 -1.69
CA ASN A 104 -10.96 14.70 -2.51
C ASN A 104 -12.34 14.11 -2.19
N ASN A 105 -12.42 12.93 -1.58
CA ASN A 105 -13.66 12.20 -1.31
C ASN A 105 -13.73 11.66 0.12
N PRO A 106 -13.65 12.52 1.15
CA PRO A 106 -13.48 12.10 2.55
C PRO A 106 -14.64 11.25 3.11
N THR A 107 -15.83 11.35 2.51
CA THR A 107 -17.01 10.57 2.94
C THR A 107 -17.11 9.19 2.30
N LEU A 108 -16.33 8.92 1.25
CA LEU A 108 -16.36 7.67 0.51
C LEU A 108 -15.32 6.67 0.99
N VAL A 109 -14.27 7.13 1.68
CA VAL A 109 -13.15 6.30 2.11
C VAL A 109 -13.26 6.02 3.59
N GLU A 110 -13.49 4.75 3.94
CA GLU A 110 -13.59 4.31 5.34
C GLU A 110 -12.22 4.12 5.99
N GLY A 111 -11.19 3.80 5.19
CA GLY A 111 -9.83 3.66 5.67
C GLY A 111 -8.85 3.38 4.54
N LEU A 112 -7.56 3.58 4.83
CA LEU A 112 -6.46 3.41 3.89
C LEU A 112 -5.36 2.53 4.48
N VAL A 113 -4.86 1.59 3.67
CA VAL A 113 -3.58 0.92 3.88
C VAL A 113 -2.63 1.45 2.82
N LEU A 114 -1.59 2.16 3.24
CA LEU A 114 -0.65 2.84 2.38
C LEU A 114 0.74 2.23 2.57
N ILE A 115 1.16 1.42 1.61
CA ILE A 115 2.46 0.75 1.61
C ILE A 115 3.44 1.61 0.80
N ASN A 116 4.57 1.99 1.39
CA ASN A 116 5.60 2.81 0.75
C ASN A 116 5.07 4.13 0.17
N VAL A 117 4.14 4.80 0.85
CA VAL A 117 3.60 6.08 0.39
C VAL A 117 4.67 7.17 0.47
N ASP A 118 4.81 7.93 -0.62
CA ASP A 118 5.63 9.13 -0.68
C ASP A 118 4.73 10.34 -0.95
N PRO A 119 4.52 11.23 0.03
CA PRO A 119 3.65 12.39 -0.11
C PRO A 119 4.30 13.54 -0.88
N CYS A 120 5.63 13.48 -1.10
CA CYS A 120 6.40 14.56 -1.69
C CYS A 120 6.63 14.34 -3.20
N ALA A 121 6.80 15.45 -3.93
CA ALA A 121 7.02 15.44 -5.37
C ALA A 121 8.49 15.50 -5.77
N GLU A 122 9.42 15.56 -4.82
CA GLU A 122 10.84 15.77 -5.13
C GLU A 122 11.42 14.65 -6.01
N GLY A 123 12.12 15.08 -7.05
CA GLY A 123 13.02 14.44 -8.00
C GLY A 123 13.19 12.92 -7.95
N TRP A 124 12.09 12.14 -8.05
CA TRP A 124 12.14 10.69 -7.95
C TRP A 124 13.15 10.03 -8.91
N ILE A 125 13.22 10.46 -10.16
CA ILE A 125 14.21 9.92 -11.13
C ILE A 125 15.62 10.32 -10.73
N ASP A 126 15.84 11.56 -10.31
CA ASP A 126 17.17 12.05 -9.91
C ASP A 126 17.64 11.34 -8.64
N TRP A 127 16.72 11.09 -7.69
CA TRP A 127 17.00 10.29 -6.51
C TRP A 127 17.36 8.84 -6.86
N ALA A 128 16.54 8.17 -7.68
CA ALA A 128 16.77 6.79 -8.10
C ALA A 128 18.06 6.67 -8.92
N ALA A 129 18.33 7.61 -9.83
CA ALA A 129 19.56 7.65 -10.61
C ALA A 129 20.81 7.87 -9.73
N SER A 130 20.72 8.66 -8.66
CA SER A 130 21.82 8.87 -7.70
C SER A 130 22.22 7.60 -6.96
N LYS A 131 21.28 6.69 -6.72
CA LYS A 131 21.54 5.38 -6.09
C LYS A 131 22.24 4.39 -7.02
N LEU A 132 22.17 4.61 -8.32
CA LEU A 132 22.75 3.76 -9.37
C LEU A 132 24.12 4.26 -9.86
N SER A 133 24.87 4.94 -9.02
CA SER A 133 26.16 5.56 -9.38
C SER A 133 27.09 4.58 -10.11
N GLY A 134 27.31 4.83 -11.41
CA GLY A 134 28.22 4.06 -12.28
C GLY A 134 27.57 3.12 -13.29
N TRP A 135 26.24 3.03 -13.35
CA TRP A 135 25.53 2.21 -14.34
C TRP A 135 24.80 3.10 -15.35
N THR A 136 24.71 2.65 -16.59
CA THR A 136 23.81 3.24 -17.57
C THR A 136 22.38 3.00 -17.09
N SER A 137 21.75 4.03 -16.53
CA SER A 137 20.43 3.94 -15.93
C SER A 137 19.36 3.75 -17.01
N ASN A 138 19.01 2.51 -17.32
CA ASN A 138 17.79 2.25 -18.06
C ASN A 138 16.57 2.36 -17.11
N LEU A 139 15.38 2.51 -17.68
CA LEU A 139 14.14 2.69 -16.90
C LEU A 139 13.89 1.52 -15.92
N VAL A 140 14.24 0.29 -16.32
CA VAL A 140 14.08 -0.90 -15.48
C VAL A 140 14.95 -0.80 -14.22
N ASP A 141 16.21 -0.35 -14.35
CA ASP A 141 17.11 -0.21 -13.20
C ASP A 141 16.64 0.90 -12.25
N ILE A 142 16.09 1.99 -12.77
CA ILE A 142 15.48 3.07 -11.97
C ILE A 142 14.31 2.51 -11.16
N ILE A 143 13.43 1.73 -11.76
CA ILE A 143 12.29 1.12 -11.08
C ILE A 143 12.74 0.07 -10.07
N MET A 144 13.77 -0.72 -10.37
CA MET A 144 14.34 -1.66 -9.42
C MET A 144 14.89 -0.96 -8.18
N ALA A 145 15.59 0.17 -8.35
CA ALA A 145 16.09 0.97 -7.23
C ALA A 145 14.97 1.68 -6.44
N HIS A 146 13.83 1.96 -7.07
CA HIS A 146 12.65 2.45 -6.39
C HIS A 146 12.02 1.40 -5.46
N HIS A 147 11.97 0.14 -5.90
CA HIS A 147 11.38 -0.93 -5.11
C HIS A 147 12.33 -1.54 -4.08
N PHE A 148 13.61 -1.69 -4.39
CA PHE A 148 14.55 -2.49 -3.60
C PHE A 148 15.73 -1.67 -3.11
N SER A 149 16.15 -1.92 -1.88
CA SER A 149 17.37 -1.35 -1.32
C SER A 149 18.62 -1.93 -2.01
N THR A 150 19.76 -1.26 -1.83
CA THR A 150 21.03 -1.72 -2.38
C THR A 150 21.38 -3.13 -1.90
N ASP A 151 21.10 -3.44 -0.64
CA ASP A 151 21.38 -4.75 -0.05
C ASP A 151 20.45 -5.83 -0.65
N GLU A 152 19.15 -5.52 -0.81
CA GLU A 152 18.22 -6.45 -1.47
C GLU A 152 18.61 -6.75 -2.93
N LEU A 153 19.10 -5.73 -3.66
CA LEU A 153 19.54 -5.89 -5.05
C LEU A 153 20.73 -6.87 -5.18
N THR A 154 21.52 -7.05 -4.12
CA THR A 154 22.68 -7.95 -4.09
C THR A 154 22.36 -9.32 -3.50
N ASP A 155 21.55 -9.37 -2.43
CA ASP A 155 21.37 -10.54 -1.61
C ASP A 155 20.22 -11.45 -2.04
N ASN A 156 19.14 -10.90 -2.61
CA ASN A 156 17.95 -11.64 -2.99
C ASN A 156 17.84 -11.84 -4.51
N GLN A 157 18.78 -12.54 -5.11
CA GLN A 157 18.91 -12.69 -6.57
C GLN A 157 17.66 -13.25 -7.24
N GLU A 158 16.97 -14.21 -6.65
CA GLU A 158 15.78 -14.83 -7.24
C GLU A 158 14.61 -13.84 -7.34
N LEU A 159 14.32 -13.15 -6.24
CA LEU A 159 13.28 -12.12 -6.20
C LEU A 159 13.60 -10.98 -7.18
N ILE A 160 14.81 -10.47 -7.12
CA ILE A 160 15.29 -9.37 -7.95
C ILE A 160 15.19 -9.73 -9.44
N GLN A 161 15.65 -10.93 -9.82
CA GLN A 161 15.58 -11.38 -11.22
C GLN A 161 14.13 -11.55 -11.69
N THR A 162 13.25 -12.06 -10.83
CA THR A 162 11.83 -12.21 -11.12
C THR A 162 11.18 -10.87 -11.43
N TYR A 163 11.40 -9.86 -10.56
CA TYR A 163 10.82 -8.53 -10.78
C TYR A 163 11.46 -7.80 -11.96
N ARG A 164 12.76 -7.93 -12.15
CA ARG A 164 13.46 -7.38 -13.32
C ARG A 164 12.90 -7.92 -14.63
N LEU A 165 12.67 -9.22 -14.72
CA LEU A 165 12.07 -9.85 -15.91
C LEU A 165 10.62 -9.40 -16.10
N HIS A 166 9.83 -9.34 -15.04
CA HIS A 166 8.46 -8.84 -15.10
C HIS A 166 8.40 -7.40 -15.63
N ILE A 167 9.19 -6.49 -15.09
CA ILE A 167 9.22 -5.08 -15.51
C ILE A 167 9.70 -4.96 -16.96
N ALA A 168 10.68 -5.77 -17.37
CA ALA A 168 11.27 -5.67 -18.69
C ALA A 168 10.43 -6.32 -19.80
N GLN A 169 9.67 -7.38 -19.49
CA GLN A 169 9.02 -8.22 -20.49
C GLN A 169 7.50 -8.21 -20.45
N ASP A 170 6.90 -8.16 -19.27
CA ASP A 170 5.44 -8.27 -19.13
C ASP A 170 4.73 -6.91 -19.22
N ILE A 171 5.45 -5.82 -18.92
CA ILE A 171 4.93 -4.46 -19.00
C ILE A 171 5.43 -3.78 -20.27
N ASN A 172 4.52 -3.14 -21.00
CA ASN A 172 4.88 -2.37 -22.18
C ASN A 172 5.76 -1.17 -21.79
N GLN A 173 6.98 -1.08 -22.35
CA GLN A 173 7.98 -0.10 -21.95
C GLN A 173 7.59 1.35 -22.28
N ASP A 174 6.88 1.58 -23.39
CA ASP A 174 6.40 2.92 -23.75
C ASP A 174 5.33 3.40 -22.76
N ASN A 175 4.38 2.51 -22.41
CA ASN A 175 3.34 2.81 -21.44
C ASN A 175 3.93 3.00 -20.03
N LEU A 176 4.95 2.21 -19.68
CA LEU A 176 5.66 2.33 -18.42
C LEU A 176 6.37 3.68 -18.30
N ALA A 177 7.04 4.13 -19.37
CA ALA A 177 7.68 5.46 -19.40
C ALA A 177 6.67 6.59 -19.21
N LEU A 178 5.47 6.46 -19.77
CA LEU A 178 4.37 7.43 -19.57
C LEU A 178 3.88 7.46 -18.12
N PHE A 179 3.71 6.31 -17.48
CA PHE A 179 3.30 6.23 -16.07
C PHE A 179 4.39 6.78 -15.14
N CYS A 180 5.66 6.43 -15.38
CA CYS A 180 6.80 6.99 -14.65
C CYS A 180 6.88 8.51 -14.78
N GLY A 181 6.68 9.04 -15.99
CA GLY A 181 6.63 10.49 -16.21
C GLY A 181 5.50 11.16 -15.42
N SER A 182 4.30 10.56 -15.41
CA SER A 182 3.19 11.09 -14.62
C SER A 182 3.50 11.08 -13.11
N TYR A 183 4.15 10.04 -12.61
CA TYR A 183 4.57 9.97 -11.21
C TYR A 183 5.68 10.98 -10.87
N GLN A 184 6.64 11.17 -11.75
CA GLN A 184 7.73 12.13 -11.56
C GLN A 184 7.23 13.57 -11.45
N TYR A 185 6.25 13.94 -12.27
CA TYR A 185 5.71 15.31 -12.31
C TYR A 185 4.48 15.48 -11.42
N ARG A 186 4.25 14.57 -10.46
CA ARG A 186 3.21 14.73 -9.46
C ARG A 186 3.51 15.95 -8.57
N ARG A 187 2.49 16.49 -7.95
CA ARG A 187 2.63 17.54 -6.94
C ARG A 187 2.71 16.94 -5.54
N ASP A 188 3.12 17.70 -4.57
CA ASP A 188 3.02 17.32 -3.16
C ASP A 188 1.56 17.11 -2.77
N LEU A 189 1.31 16.17 -1.87
CA LEU A 189 -0.03 15.98 -1.30
C LEU A 189 -0.45 17.12 -0.38
N GLU A 190 0.49 18.00 0.00
CA GLU A 190 0.27 19.15 0.89
C GLU A 190 -0.49 18.77 2.17
N ILE A 191 -0.22 17.57 2.69
CA ILE A 191 -0.85 17.09 3.92
C ILE A 191 -0.26 17.86 5.11
N GLU A 192 -1.17 18.41 5.93
CA GLU A 192 -0.83 19.11 7.16
C GLU A 192 -1.42 18.40 8.38
N ARG A 193 -0.63 18.37 9.46
CA ARG A 193 -1.09 17.79 10.71
C ARG A 193 -2.14 18.68 11.38
N PRO A 194 -3.33 18.17 11.67
CA PRO A 194 -4.33 18.94 12.37
C PRO A 194 -3.92 19.19 13.83
N ILE A 195 -4.18 20.41 14.31
CA ILE A 195 -4.03 20.79 15.72
C ILE A 195 -5.40 20.77 16.34
N VAL A 196 -5.59 19.93 17.36
CA VAL A 196 -6.87 19.73 18.05
C VAL A 196 -7.44 21.06 18.54
N GLY A 197 -8.68 21.34 18.17
CA GLY A 197 -9.40 22.56 18.58
C GLY A 197 -8.96 23.85 17.86
N LEU A 198 -7.99 23.78 16.92
CA LEU A 198 -7.53 24.95 16.19
C LEU A 198 -7.90 24.92 14.70
N ASN A 199 -7.50 23.86 13.97
CA ASN A 199 -7.64 23.82 12.53
C ASN A 199 -8.09 22.46 11.97
N GLU A 200 -8.64 21.57 12.78
CA GLU A 200 -9.04 20.21 12.37
C GLU A 200 -9.96 20.16 11.14
N ALA A 201 -10.82 21.17 10.99
CA ALA A 201 -11.78 21.22 9.88
C ALA A 201 -11.26 21.97 8.65
N THR A 202 -10.09 22.61 8.73
CA THR A 202 -9.59 23.52 7.70
C THR A 202 -8.29 23.06 7.04
N VAL A 203 -7.55 22.15 7.68
CA VAL A 203 -6.31 21.63 7.10
C VAL A 203 -6.57 20.54 6.09
N ASN A 204 -5.70 20.46 5.08
CA ASN A 204 -5.68 19.38 4.12
C ASN A 204 -5.08 18.12 4.76
N THR A 205 -5.93 17.18 5.18
CA THR A 205 -5.48 15.95 5.87
C THR A 205 -6.42 14.77 5.61
N LEU A 206 -5.92 13.55 5.81
CA LEU A 206 -6.74 12.36 5.76
C LEU A 206 -7.68 12.32 6.96
N THR A 207 -8.97 12.27 6.71
CA THR A 207 -10.00 12.22 7.76
C THR A 207 -10.35 10.80 8.17
N CYS A 208 -10.11 9.81 7.31
CA CYS A 208 -10.28 8.39 7.59
C CYS A 208 -9.07 7.82 8.36
N PRO A 209 -9.23 6.71 9.11
CA PRO A 209 -8.11 5.95 9.63
C PRO A 209 -7.13 5.50 8.55
N ALA A 210 -5.84 5.52 8.85
CA ALA A 210 -4.79 5.08 7.92
C ALA A 210 -3.77 4.17 8.60
N LEU A 211 -3.42 3.07 7.92
CA LEU A 211 -2.30 2.20 8.26
C LEU A 211 -1.18 2.45 7.24
N LEU A 212 -0.08 3.03 7.70
CA LEU A 212 1.14 3.18 6.91
C LEU A 212 2.02 1.96 7.12
N VAL A 213 2.49 1.36 6.03
CA VAL A 213 3.33 0.15 6.07
C VAL A 213 4.62 0.41 5.30
N VAL A 214 5.75 0.07 5.91
CA VAL A 214 7.07 0.17 5.27
C VAL A 214 8.02 -0.86 5.85
N GLY A 215 8.88 -1.43 5.03
CA GLY A 215 10.01 -2.24 5.49
C GLY A 215 11.12 -1.36 6.07
N ASP A 216 11.85 -1.82 7.07
CA ASP A 216 12.88 -1.02 7.75
C ASP A 216 14.12 -0.74 6.88
N THR A 217 14.35 -1.54 5.85
CA THR A 217 15.40 -1.32 4.84
C THR A 217 14.84 -0.84 3.49
N SER A 218 13.53 -0.53 3.41
CA SER A 218 12.89 -0.02 2.19
C SER A 218 13.48 1.33 1.77
N PRO A 219 13.64 1.58 0.45
CA PRO A 219 13.98 2.91 -0.05
C PRO A 219 12.97 4.01 0.36
N ALA A 220 11.73 3.64 0.66
CA ALA A 220 10.65 4.54 1.02
C ALA A 220 10.55 4.88 2.52
N VAL A 221 11.44 4.35 3.38
CA VAL A 221 11.35 4.51 4.85
C VAL A 221 11.20 5.98 5.26
N GLU A 222 12.06 6.85 4.74
CA GLU A 222 12.09 8.27 5.13
C GLU A 222 10.79 8.97 4.71
N ALA A 223 10.33 8.73 3.48
CA ALA A 223 9.09 9.31 2.95
C ALA A 223 7.86 8.88 3.74
N VAL A 224 7.76 7.60 4.12
CA VAL A 224 6.64 7.08 4.93
C VAL A 224 6.67 7.65 6.35
N VAL A 225 7.83 7.77 6.97
CA VAL A 225 7.99 8.38 8.30
C VAL A 225 7.61 9.86 8.25
N GLU A 226 8.02 10.58 7.21
CA GLU A 226 7.62 11.96 7.00
C GLU A 226 6.10 12.09 6.81
N CYS A 227 5.49 11.24 5.97
CA CYS A 227 4.05 11.18 5.81
C CYS A 227 3.33 11.00 7.15
N ASN A 228 3.80 10.04 7.96
CA ASN A 228 3.24 9.80 9.30
C ASN A 228 3.34 11.04 10.21
N SER A 229 4.41 11.82 10.12
CA SER A 229 4.60 13.02 10.92
C SER A 229 3.58 14.12 10.59
N ARG A 230 3.08 14.14 9.36
CA ARG A 230 2.12 15.12 8.84
C ARG A 230 0.65 14.71 9.07
N LEU A 231 0.39 13.47 9.49
CA LEU A 231 -0.96 12.94 9.70
C LEU A 231 -1.41 13.04 11.16
N ASN A 232 -2.72 12.89 11.37
CA ASN A 232 -3.31 12.85 12.70
C ASN A 232 -2.92 11.55 13.43
N PRO A 233 -2.15 11.61 14.53
CA PRO A 233 -1.65 10.42 15.23
C PRO A 233 -2.75 9.60 15.91
N THR A 234 -3.95 10.17 16.10
CA THR A 234 -5.09 9.43 16.67
C THR A 234 -5.81 8.56 15.63
N LYS A 235 -5.56 8.82 14.36
CA LYS A 235 -6.18 8.11 13.23
C LYS A 235 -5.17 7.33 12.38
N THR A 236 -3.87 7.53 12.61
CA THR A 236 -2.81 6.94 11.81
C THR A 236 -1.96 6.00 12.63
N THR A 237 -1.70 4.83 12.08
CA THR A 237 -0.79 3.83 12.64
C THR A 237 0.36 3.63 11.66
N LEU A 238 1.60 3.69 12.14
CA LEU A 238 2.79 3.35 11.36
C LEU A 238 3.25 1.94 11.72
N LEU A 239 3.32 1.08 10.73
CA LEU A 239 3.95 -0.24 10.80
C LEU A 239 5.28 -0.20 10.06
N LYS A 240 6.37 -0.20 10.81
CA LYS A 240 7.72 -0.40 10.29
C LYS A 240 8.10 -1.86 10.50
N MET A 241 8.21 -2.63 9.42
CA MET A 241 8.46 -4.08 9.46
C MET A 241 9.97 -4.34 9.52
N ALA A 242 10.40 -5.06 10.56
CA ALA A 242 11.82 -5.40 10.76
C ALA A 242 12.29 -6.45 9.74
N ASP A 243 13.55 -6.38 9.35
CA ASP A 243 14.19 -7.27 8.38
C ASP A 243 13.42 -7.37 7.06
N CYS A 244 12.82 -6.26 6.65
CA CYS A 244 11.95 -6.19 5.48
C CYS A 244 12.35 -5.02 4.58
N GLY A 245 12.40 -5.30 3.29
CA GLY A 245 12.75 -4.32 2.27
C GLY A 245 11.54 -3.65 1.60
N GLY A 246 11.70 -3.43 0.30
CA GLY A 246 10.84 -2.55 -0.47
C GLY A 246 9.44 -3.08 -0.80
N LEU A 247 9.18 -4.38 -0.72
CA LEU A 247 7.87 -4.99 -1.03
C LEU A 247 7.34 -5.85 0.13
N PRO A 248 6.97 -5.25 1.26
CA PRO A 248 6.56 -6.00 2.46
C PRO A 248 5.37 -6.93 2.22
N GLN A 249 4.44 -6.56 1.35
CA GLN A 249 3.29 -7.39 0.96
C GLN A 249 3.68 -8.64 0.15
N VAL A 250 4.92 -8.73 -0.31
CA VAL A 250 5.47 -9.87 -1.07
C VAL A 250 6.46 -10.65 -0.23
N VAL A 251 7.43 -9.95 0.39
CA VAL A 251 8.56 -10.56 1.09
C VAL A 251 8.16 -11.10 2.46
N GLN A 252 7.35 -10.36 3.21
CA GLN A 252 6.86 -10.75 4.54
C GLN A 252 5.34 -10.79 4.59
N VAL A 253 4.75 -11.54 3.66
CA VAL A 253 3.29 -11.63 3.49
C VAL A 253 2.55 -12.02 4.78
N CYS A 254 3.11 -12.94 5.58
CA CYS A 254 2.54 -13.40 6.85
C CYS A 254 2.27 -12.26 7.84
N PHE A 255 3.26 -11.37 8.01
CA PHE A 255 3.13 -10.23 8.92
C PHE A 255 2.28 -9.12 8.29
N CYS A 256 2.55 -8.80 7.03
CA CYS A 256 1.80 -7.78 6.31
C CYS A 256 0.30 -8.11 6.31
N HIS A 257 -0.08 -9.35 5.98
CA HIS A 257 -1.48 -9.76 5.96
C HIS A 257 -2.14 -9.60 7.33
N LEU A 258 -1.46 -10.00 8.42
CA LEU A 258 -2.01 -9.94 9.77
C LEU A 258 -2.42 -8.51 10.17
N TYR A 259 -1.58 -7.52 9.85
CA TYR A 259 -1.88 -6.12 10.14
C TYR A 259 -2.96 -5.55 9.22
N VAL A 260 -2.92 -5.87 7.94
CA VAL A 260 -3.96 -5.47 6.96
C VAL A 260 -5.31 -6.06 7.35
N TRP A 261 -5.35 -7.36 7.68
CA TRP A 261 -6.55 -8.05 8.13
C TRP A 261 -7.12 -7.44 9.43
N SER A 262 -6.25 -7.20 10.42
CA SER A 262 -6.65 -6.58 11.69
C SER A 262 -7.21 -5.17 11.48
N PHE A 263 -6.61 -4.39 10.60
CA PHE A 263 -7.05 -3.05 10.28
C PHE A 263 -8.42 -3.05 9.57
N ILE A 264 -8.64 -3.92 8.58
CA ILE A 264 -9.92 -4.05 7.88
C ILE A 264 -11.03 -4.47 8.84
N ASN A 265 -10.76 -5.43 9.73
CA ASN A 265 -11.73 -5.86 10.73
C ASN A 265 -12.06 -4.76 11.74
N PHE A 266 -11.05 -3.99 12.16
CA PHE A 266 -11.25 -2.81 13.02
C PHE A 266 -12.22 -1.81 12.37
N LEU A 267 -12.04 -1.47 11.11
CA LEU A 267 -12.94 -0.58 10.37
C LEU A 267 -14.37 -1.12 10.25
N SER A 268 -14.52 -2.43 10.23
CA SER A 268 -15.82 -3.10 10.04
C SER A 268 -16.58 -3.36 11.35
N CYS A 269 -15.97 -3.09 12.51
CA CYS A 269 -16.63 -3.24 13.82
C CYS A 269 -17.54 -2.05 14.13
N PRO A 270 -18.76 -2.29 14.68
CA PRO A 270 -19.63 -1.21 15.13
C PRO A 270 -18.95 -0.41 16.25
N SER A 271 -19.11 0.91 16.20
CA SER A 271 -18.44 1.92 17.06
C SER A 271 -18.60 1.74 18.59
N SER A 272 -19.44 0.84 19.06
CA SER A 272 -19.70 0.59 20.47
C SER A 272 -18.61 -0.21 21.22
N LEU A 273 -17.62 -0.78 20.50
CA LEU A 273 -16.52 -1.54 21.09
C LEU A 273 -15.15 -0.82 20.99
N LEU A 274 -15.13 0.41 20.53
CA LEU A 274 -13.91 1.14 20.12
C LEU A 274 -13.27 2.00 21.24
N THR A 275 -13.36 1.63 22.49
CA THR A 275 -12.69 2.38 23.58
C THR A 275 -11.21 2.01 23.80
N LEU A 276 -10.69 1.04 23.05
CA LEU A 276 -9.26 0.69 23.11
C LEU A 276 -8.70 0.68 21.68
N ASN A 277 -7.88 1.67 21.36
CA ASN A 277 -7.08 1.69 20.14
C ASN A 277 -6.04 0.54 20.24
N PRO A 278 -6.21 -0.60 19.54
CA PRO A 278 -5.33 -1.75 19.69
C PRO A 278 -3.96 -1.55 19.03
N PHE A 279 -3.77 -0.41 18.37
CA PHE A 279 -2.55 -0.12 17.62
C PHE A 279 -1.66 0.88 18.37
N TYR A 280 -1.17 0.50 19.56
CA TYR A 280 0.00 1.17 20.12
C TYR A 280 1.23 0.82 19.29
N VAL A 281 1.98 1.84 18.93
CA VAL A 281 3.26 1.81 18.23
C VAL A 281 4.13 0.67 18.74
N PHE A 282 4.26 -0.41 17.96
CA PHE A 282 5.33 -1.37 18.15
C PHE A 282 6.59 -0.83 17.46
N HIS A 283 7.40 -0.10 18.21
CA HIS A 283 8.80 0.02 17.89
C HIS A 283 9.42 -1.36 18.18
N SER A 284 9.65 -2.17 17.17
CA SER A 284 10.44 -3.37 17.31
C SER A 284 11.93 -3.00 17.44
N GLN A 285 12.36 -2.67 18.65
CA GLN A 285 13.73 -2.98 19.03
C GLN A 285 13.76 -4.49 19.31
N GLY A 286 14.61 -5.20 18.59
CA GLY A 286 14.79 -6.63 18.58
C GLY A 286 14.55 -7.35 19.90
N ASN A 287 13.39 -7.92 20.02
CA ASN A 287 12.85 -8.94 20.91
C ASN A 287 11.36 -8.67 21.03
N LEU A 288 10.59 -9.22 20.10
CA LEU A 288 9.13 -9.27 20.23
C LEU A 288 8.80 -10.06 21.49
N PRO A 289 8.19 -9.46 22.54
CA PRO A 289 7.57 -10.26 23.57
C PRO A 289 6.47 -11.08 22.88
N ARG A 290 6.52 -12.41 23.04
CA ARG A 290 5.39 -13.24 22.61
C ARG A 290 4.11 -12.66 23.21
N PRO A 291 3.07 -12.40 22.39
CA PRO A 291 1.81 -11.89 22.93
C PRO A 291 1.37 -12.82 24.05
N SER A 292 1.08 -12.25 25.21
CA SER A 292 0.67 -13.07 26.36
C SER A 292 -0.63 -13.79 26.02
N SER A 293 -0.80 -15.00 26.54
CA SER A 293 -1.99 -15.82 26.31
C SER A 293 -3.31 -15.14 26.76
N THR A 294 -3.22 -14.07 27.53
CA THR A 294 -4.32 -13.21 27.94
C THR A 294 -4.81 -12.28 26.82
N PHE A 295 -3.92 -11.79 25.93
CA PHE A 295 -4.30 -10.94 24.82
C PHE A 295 -5.25 -11.66 23.85
N PHE A 296 -5.06 -12.97 23.65
CA PHE A 296 -5.91 -13.80 22.79
C PHE A 296 -7.23 -14.25 23.44
N ARG A 297 -7.37 -14.13 24.76
CA ARG A 297 -8.59 -14.57 25.46
C ARG A 297 -9.73 -13.55 25.40
N GLU A 298 -9.43 -12.28 25.25
CA GLU A 298 -10.43 -11.20 25.26
C GLU A 298 -11.05 -10.93 23.87
N TRP A 299 -10.47 -11.51 22.78
CA TRP A 299 -10.94 -11.32 21.44
C TRP A 299 -11.32 -12.65 20.79
N PRO A 300 -12.62 -12.96 20.65
CA PRO A 300 -13.11 -14.22 20.08
C PRO A 300 -12.59 -14.48 18.66
N VAL A 301 -12.34 -13.42 17.89
CA VAL A 301 -11.86 -13.48 16.50
C VAL A 301 -10.39 -13.94 16.41
N LEU A 302 -9.59 -13.72 17.46
CA LEU A 302 -8.16 -14.10 17.47
C LEU A 302 -7.90 -15.52 18.00
N ARG A 303 -8.93 -16.25 18.46
CA ARG A 303 -8.77 -17.64 18.92
C ARG A 303 -8.29 -18.61 17.85
N GLY A 304 -8.56 -18.33 16.58
CA GLY A 304 -8.07 -19.12 15.45
C GLY A 304 -6.55 -19.04 15.26
N LEU A 305 -5.93 -17.92 15.66
CA LEU A 305 -4.50 -17.67 15.47
C LEU A 305 -3.60 -18.45 16.47
N SER A 306 -4.13 -18.84 17.64
CA SER A 306 -3.36 -19.60 18.64
C SER A 306 -3.08 -21.06 18.21
N VAL A 307 -3.81 -21.56 17.22
CA VAL A 307 -3.63 -22.93 16.68
C VAL A 307 -2.58 -22.92 15.56
N ALA A 308 -2.48 -21.85 14.79
CA ALA A 308 -1.52 -21.72 13.70
C ALA A 308 -0.07 -21.55 14.20
N SER A 309 0.15 -20.93 15.38
CA SER A 309 1.49 -20.70 15.92
C SER A 309 2.20 -22.00 16.35
N LYS A 310 1.48 -23.11 16.47
CA LYS A 310 2.09 -24.42 16.78
C LYS A 310 2.52 -25.23 15.55
N ALA A 311 2.07 -24.86 14.35
CA ALA A 311 2.38 -25.55 13.10
C ALA A 311 3.57 -24.94 12.34
N THR A 312 4.06 -23.75 12.72
CA THR A 312 5.12 -23.02 12.00
C THR A 312 6.52 -23.12 12.63
N GLU A 313 6.72 -23.95 13.65
CA GLU A 313 8.07 -24.25 14.18
C GLU A 313 8.93 -25.14 13.24
N SER A 314 8.43 -25.53 12.05
CA SER A 314 9.22 -26.37 11.12
C SER A 314 9.43 -25.79 9.72
N SER A 315 9.02 -24.55 9.40
CA SER A 315 9.33 -23.96 8.09
C SER A 315 9.11 -22.43 8.04
N CYS A 316 9.91 -21.70 8.78
CA CYS A 316 10.39 -20.34 8.47
C CYS A 316 11.61 -20.05 9.29
#